data_8e29ee25a49d4b5fdf0e5bfbaa88ee27
#
_entry.id   8e29ee25a49d4b5fdf0e5bfbaa88ee27
#
_cell.length_a   1.000
_cell.length_b   1.000
_cell.length_c   1.000
_cell.angle_alpha   90.00
_cell.angle_beta   90.00
_cell.angle_gamma   90.00
#
_symmetry.space_group_name_H-M   'P 1'
#
loop_
_entity.id
_entity.type
_entity.pdbx_description
1 polymer ?
#
loop_
_entity_poly.entity_id
_entity_poly.type
_entity_poly.pdbx_seq_one_letter_code
_entity_poly.pdbx_strand_id
1 'polypeptide(L)'
;MNQTSLGLNPEGQAQLPADVQNIVASSSRGSIRAFQRSDIPQVCHLFSQTFRLGKTYQAAKLAACLEATYFDSPGYTEGTGSIVHLDRNGAVNGFMGVISMTMVVGERTLRAGILSAYMAADPDNNPGIGVSLIRGVTARDFDLLFTDTANRTSLDIARATRFVILPAQSLEWVKIHRPAGTAAYFLGKRLPRLARWTIPIARVADSVLRRFLPFGSPRPDGIVSRPITAADFAEAARPFLAHYDLKPDPAELGWFVEQAGLQTKYGPLQIREVVDRIGRRIGLYLLYARRDGVAYALQILALPNREELVV
;
A
#
# COMPACT_ATOMS: atom_id res chain seq x y z
N MET A 1 10.90 -31.02 2.41
CA MET A 1 10.20 -30.68 3.67
C MET A 1 11.24 -30.68 4.77
N ASN A 2 11.83 -29.53 5.07
CA ASN A 2 12.72 -29.37 6.24
C ASN A 2 11.98 -28.49 7.24
N GLN A 3 11.45 -29.11 8.29
CA GLN A 3 10.97 -28.42 9.47
C GLN A 3 12.18 -27.97 10.29
N THR A 4 12.52 -26.69 10.23
CA THR A 4 13.45 -26.09 11.18
C THR A 4 12.70 -25.86 12.48
N SER A 5 12.94 -26.70 13.48
CA SER A 5 12.42 -26.54 14.85
C SER A 5 12.95 -25.23 15.44
N LEU A 6 12.06 -24.30 15.75
CA LEU A 6 12.38 -23.10 16.51
C LEU A 6 12.69 -23.51 17.96
N GLY A 7 13.96 -23.39 18.37
CA GLY A 7 14.36 -23.53 19.77
C GLY A 7 13.76 -22.41 20.62
N LEU A 8 13.04 -22.75 21.67
CA LEU A 8 12.57 -21.80 22.69
C LEU A 8 13.57 -21.78 23.84
N ASN A 9 13.86 -20.59 24.40
CA ASN A 9 14.58 -20.46 25.64
C ASN A 9 13.69 -20.81 26.86
N PRO A 10 14.23 -20.99 28.09
CA PRO A 10 13.44 -21.33 29.27
C PRO A 10 12.30 -20.36 29.63
N GLU A 11 12.30 -19.17 29.06
CA GLU A 11 11.28 -18.13 29.26
C GLU A 11 10.23 -18.11 28.14
N GLY A 12 10.21 -19.10 27.24
CA GLY A 12 9.24 -19.21 26.14
C GLY A 12 9.47 -18.21 25.01
N GLN A 13 10.60 -17.52 24.98
CA GLN A 13 10.97 -16.59 23.91
C GLN A 13 11.74 -17.32 22.81
N ALA A 14 11.28 -17.20 21.56
CA ALA A 14 12.02 -17.74 20.42
C ALA A 14 13.36 -17.00 20.27
N GLN A 15 14.47 -17.73 20.33
CA GLN A 15 15.79 -17.16 19.99
C GLN A 15 15.82 -16.84 18.49
N LEU A 16 16.26 -15.63 18.17
CA LEU A 16 16.57 -15.27 16.79
C LEU A 16 17.69 -16.20 16.28
N PRO A 17 17.67 -16.65 15.02
CA PRO A 17 18.76 -17.36 14.40
C PRO A 17 20.11 -16.64 14.62
N ALA A 18 21.21 -17.36 14.77
CA ALA A 18 22.51 -16.79 15.12
C ALA A 18 23.03 -15.77 14.11
N ASP A 19 22.71 -15.96 12.83
CA ASP A 19 22.94 -15.01 11.74
C ASP A 19 22.19 -13.69 11.95
N VAL A 20 20.94 -13.75 12.39
CA VAL A 20 20.13 -12.56 12.73
C VAL A 20 20.62 -11.89 14.00
N GLN A 21 21.10 -12.66 15.00
CA GLN A 21 21.72 -12.10 16.21
C GLN A 21 23.02 -11.34 15.88
N ASN A 22 23.85 -11.89 15.00
CA ASN A 22 25.07 -11.23 14.53
C ASN A 22 24.78 -9.96 13.71
N ILE A 23 23.74 -9.99 12.86
CA ILE A 23 23.25 -8.82 12.13
C ILE A 23 22.78 -7.73 13.11
N VAL A 24 22.09 -8.13 14.17
CA VAL A 24 21.63 -7.22 15.22
C VAL A 24 22.78 -6.63 16.04
N ALA A 25 23.79 -7.44 16.37
CA ALA A 25 24.98 -6.97 17.10
C ALA A 25 25.86 -6.03 16.25
N SER A 26 25.90 -6.22 14.93
CA SER A 26 26.62 -5.33 14.02
C SER A 26 25.89 -4.00 13.76
N SER A 27 24.58 -3.95 13.98
CA SER A 27 23.74 -2.75 13.77
C SER A 27 23.83 -1.69 14.87
N SER A 28 24.57 -1.97 15.95
CA SER A 28 24.69 -1.08 17.13
C SER A 28 25.49 0.23 16.89
N ARG A 29 25.74 0.61 15.65
CA ARG A 29 26.62 1.74 15.28
C ARG A 29 25.88 3.01 14.86
N GLY A 30 24.58 3.09 15.09
CA GLY A 30 23.75 4.24 14.79
C GLY A 30 22.64 4.42 15.83
N SER A 31 21.85 5.48 15.69
CA SER A 31 20.70 5.78 16.57
C SER A 31 19.41 5.88 15.80
N ILE A 32 18.31 5.55 16.47
CA ILE A 32 16.94 5.72 15.96
C ILE A 32 16.30 6.91 16.65
N ARG A 33 15.63 7.78 15.89
CA ARG A 33 14.78 8.84 16.44
C ARG A 33 13.56 9.09 15.57
N ALA A 34 12.65 9.92 16.09
CA ALA A 34 11.52 10.41 15.30
C ALA A 34 12.01 11.19 14.07
N PHE A 35 11.31 10.98 12.95
CA PHE A 35 11.48 11.74 11.72
C PHE A 35 11.05 13.19 11.95
N GLN A 36 11.85 14.14 11.53
CA GLN A 36 11.61 15.57 11.65
C GLN A 36 11.51 16.24 10.27
N ARG A 37 10.82 17.38 10.19
CA ARG A 37 10.74 18.13 8.92
C ARG A 37 12.11 18.53 8.37
N SER A 38 13.08 18.79 9.24
CA SER A 38 14.48 19.06 8.86
C SER A 38 15.19 17.88 8.17
N ASP A 39 14.69 16.65 8.31
CA ASP A 39 15.27 15.46 7.69
C ASP A 39 14.75 15.24 6.24
N ILE A 40 13.69 15.94 5.84
CA ILE A 40 13.06 15.75 4.53
C ILE A 40 14.07 15.77 3.38
N PRO A 41 15.04 16.70 3.31
CA PRO A 41 16.03 16.69 2.22
C PRO A 41 16.87 15.41 2.18
N GLN A 42 17.31 14.90 3.33
CA GLN A 42 18.10 13.67 3.40
C GLN A 42 17.26 12.43 3.06
N VAL A 43 16.00 12.38 3.53
CA VAL A 43 15.06 11.30 3.19
C VAL A 43 14.71 11.33 1.70
N CYS A 44 14.54 12.50 1.08
CA CYS A 44 14.37 12.64 -0.37
C CYS A 44 15.58 12.07 -1.14
N HIS A 45 16.79 12.33 -0.67
CA HIS A 45 18.00 11.78 -1.26
C HIS A 45 18.02 10.24 -1.15
N LEU A 46 17.78 9.69 0.04
CA LEU A 46 17.69 8.26 0.28
C LEU A 46 16.61 7.60 -0.59
N PHE A 47 15.45 8.24 -0.72
CA PHE A 47 14.35 7.78 -1.59
C PHE A 47 14.78 7.70 -3.06
N SER A 48 15.52 8.69 -3.54
CA SER A 48 16.01 8.71 -4.92
C SER A 48 17.01 7.58 -5.19
N GLN A 49 17.85 7.28 -4.24
CA GLN A 49 18.80 6.17 -4.31
C GLN A 49 18.10 4.80 -4.30
N THR A 50 17.09 4.64 -3.44
CA THR A 50 16.41 3.36 -3.25
C THR A 50 15.41 3.05 -4.36
N PHE A 51 14.58 4.02 -4.78
CA PHE A 51 13.43 3.76 -5.66
C PHE A 51 13.53 4.40 -7.05
N ARG A 52 14.49 5.30 -7.27
CA ARG A 52 14.59 6.09 -8.51
C ARG A 52 15.93 5.99 -9.20
N LEU A 53 16.67 4.90 -9.01
CA LEU A 53 17.99 4.67 -9.59
C LEU A 53 18.10 5.21 -11.03
N GLY A 54 18.87 6.27 -11.21
CA GLY A 54 19.13 6.91 -12.52
C GLY A 54 17.98 7.71 -13.13
N LYS A 55 16.86 7.95 -12.42
CA LYS A 55 15.74 8.76 -12.90
C LYS A 55 15.70 10.12 -12.22
N THR A 56 15.53 11.17 -13.02
CA THR A 56 15.30 12.53 -12.51
C THR A 56 14.02 12.57 -11.68
N TYR A 57 14.06 13.16 -10.50
CA TYR A 57 12.90 13.40 -9.66
C TYR A 57 12.81 14.89 -9.30
N GLN A 58 11.59 15.35 -9.05
CA GLN A 58 11.34 16.72 -8.61
C GLN A 58 11.42 16.77 -7.09
N ALA A 59 12.56 17.20 -6.55
CA ALA A 59 12.82 17.20 -5.11
C ALA A 59 11.72 17.93 -4.32
N ALA A 60 11.27 19.09 -4.78
CA ALA A 60 10.21 19.85 -4.13
C ALA A 60 8.87 19.10 -4.04
N LYS A 61 8.49 18.39 -5.12
CA LYS A 61 7.26 17.57 -5.10
C LYS A 61 7.38 16.37 -4.18
N LEU A 62 8.56 15.74 -4.14
CA LEU A 62 8.79 14.63 -3.22
C LEU A 62 8.77 15.11 -1.77
N ALA A 63 9.40 16.24 -1.47
CA ALA A 63 9.39 16.85 -0.15
C ALA A 63 7.96 17.15 0.33
N ALA A 64 7.16 17.81 -0.50
CA ALA A 64 5.76 18.10 -0.19
C ALA A 64 4.94 16.80 0.00
N CYS A 65 5.20 15.75 -0.80
CA CYS A 65 4.55 14.46 -0.65
C CYS A 65 4.92 13.80 0.68
N LEU A 66 6.20 13.80 1.08
CA LEU A 66 6.64 13.24 2.36
C LEU A 66 6.02 14.01 3.54
N GLU A 67 5.96 15.33 3.44
CA GLU A 67 5.35 16.18 4.46
C GLU A 67 3.87 15.87 4.61
N ALA A 68 3.10 15.93 3.53
CA ALA A 68 1.66 15.64 3.52
C ALA A 68 1.34 14.21 3.98
N THR A 69 2.19 13.23 3.63
CA THR A 69 1.92 11.82 3.97
C THR A 69 2.24 11.51 5.43
N TYR A 70 3.34 12.04 5.98
CA TYR A 70 3.85 11.57 7.27
C TYR A 70 3.64 12.54 8.42
N PHE A 71 3.39 13.83 8.16
CA PHE A 71 3.12 14.81 9.21
C PHE A 71 1.66 15.28 9.25
N ASP A 72 0.95 15.19 8.12
CA ASP A 72 -0.44 15.64 8.03
C ASP A 72 -1.43 14.46 8.07
N SER A 73 -0.96 13.22 8.34
CA SER A 73 -1.87 12.08 8.53
C SER A 73 -2.72 12.25 9.79
N PRO A 74 -4.01 11.86 9.77
CA PRO A 74 -4.95 12.18 10.84
C PRO A 74 -4.54 11.70 12.24
N GLY A 75 -3.89 10.53 12.31
CA GLY A 75 -3.42 9.94 13.57
C GLY A 75 -2.00 10.35 13.96
N TYR A 76 -1.38 11.32 13.27
CA TYR A 76 0.01 11.70 13.53
C TYR A 76 0.19 12.33 14.91
N THR A 77 1.18 11.83 15.63
CA THR A 77 1.78 12.46 16.82
C THR A 77 3.30 12.19 16.76
N GLU A 78 4.09 12.89 17.58
CA GLU A 78 5.52 12.57 17.70
C GLU A 78 5.76 11.11 18.12
N GLY A 79 4.89 10.55 18.96
CA GLY A 79 4.93 9.17 19.44
C GLY A 79 4.59 8.13 18.38
N THR A 80 3.75 8.48 17.38
CA THR A 80 3.23 7.59 16.34
C THR A 80 3.73 7.92 14.93
N GLY A 81 4.64 8.88 14.77
CA GLY A 81 5.19 9.28 13.47
C GLY A 81 6.26 8.33 12.93
N SER A 82 6.71 8.63 11.73
CA SER A 82 7.83 7.96 11.06
C SER A 82 9.15 8.09 11.86
N ILE A 83 10.10 7.23 11.54
CA ILE A 83 11.41 7.22 12.19
C ILE A 83 12.55 7.23 11.18
N VAL A 84 13.70 7.75 11.62
CA VAL A 84 14.96 7.70 10.88
C VAL A 84 16.02 6.94 11.66
N HIS A 85 16.90 6.28 10.92
CA HIS A 85 18.17 5.78 11.45
C HIS A 85 19.28 6.77 11.07
N LEU A 86 20.09 7.14 12.05
CA LEU A 86 21.24 8.01 11.87
C LEU A 86 22.53 7.18 11.94
N ASP A 87 23.47 7.47 11.08
CA ASP A 87 24.82 6.96 11.16
C ASP A 87 25.62 7.61 12.31
N ARG A 88 26.91 7.25 12.45
CA ARG A 88 27.80 7.80 13.49
C ARG A 88 28.05 9.31 13.34
N ASN A 89 27.86 9.85 12.15
CA ASN A 89 28.05 11.27 11.85
C ASN A 89 26.76 12.07 11.98
N GLY A 90 25.64 11.41 12.36
CA GLY A 90 24.33 12.03 12.46
C GLY A 90 23.60 12.19 11.13
N ALA A 91 24.09 11.60 10.04
CA ALA A 91 23.42 11.61 8.75
C ALA A 91 22.34 10.52 8.69
N VAL A 92 21.21 10.84 8.02
CA VAL A 92 20.12 9.88 7.80
C VAL A 92 20.55 8.84 6.78
N ASN A 93 20.64 7.59 7.22
CA ASN A 93 20.98 6.44 6.39
C ASN A 93 19.92 5.34 6.40
N GLY A 94 18.80 5.56 7.10
CA GLY A 94 17.62 4.71 7.08
C GLY A 94 16.35 5.48 7.38
N PHE A 95 15.23 5.02 6.83
CA PHE A 95 13.91 5.63 7.04
C PHE A 95 12.83 4.55 7.04
N MET A 96 11.91 4.65 7.99
CA MET A 96 10.65 3.91 8.02
C MET A 96 9.52 4.90 8.06
N GLY A 97 8.80 5.00 6.95
CA GLY A 97 7.58 5.79 6.88
C GLY A 97 6.44 5.10 7.63
N VAL A 98 5.73 5.87 8.43
CA VAL A 98 4.51 5.41 9.13
C VAL A 98 3.41 6.40 8.85
N ILE A 99 2.34 5.92 8.21
CA ILE A 99 1.10 6.69 8.07
C ILE A 99 0.24 6.31 9.27
N SER A 100 0.12 7.24 10.19
CA SER A 100 -0.63 7.05 11.44
C SER A 100 -2.11 7.22 11.18
N MET A 101 -2.91 6.32 11.73
CA MET A 101 -4.36 6.31 11.57
C MET A 101 -5.05 5.71 12.78
N THR A 102 -6.35 5.93 12.86
CA THR A 102 -7.24 5.33 13.86
C THR A 102 -7.96 4.13 13.26
N MET A 103 -7.91 3.00 13.96
CA MET A 103 -8.72 1.83 13.65
C MET A 103 -9.74 1.58 14.78
N VAL A 104 -10.87 0.98 14.45
CA VAL A 104 -11.93 0.67 15.41
C VAL A 104 -12.23 -0.82 15.40
N VAL A 105 -12.29 -1.44 16.58
CA VAL A 105 -12.69 -2.84 16.82
C VAL A 105 -13.77 -2.87 17.86
N GLY A 106 -15.02 -3.17 17.47
CA GLY A 106 -16.16 -3.02 18.35
C GLY A 106 -16.29 -1.57 18.84
N GLU A 107 -16.19 -1.36 20.16
CA GLU A 107 -16.20 -0.03 20.79
C GLU A 107 -14.79 0.51 21.09
N ARG A 108 -13.74 -0.26 20.79
CA ARG A 108 -12.36 0.12 21.10
C ARG A 108 -11.71 0.84 19.91
N THR A 109 -11.08 1.96 20.21
CA THR A 109 -10.24 2.71 19.29
C THR A 109 -8.78 2.26 19.43
N LEU A 110 -8.11 1.99 18.32
CA LEU A 110 -6.73 1.55 18.24
C LEU A 110 -5.91 2.59 17.49
N ARG A 111 -4.72 2.90 18.01
CA ARG A 111 -3.71 3.67 17.28
C ARG A 111 -3.01 2.72 16.32
N ALA A 112 -3.20 2.93 15.04
CA ALA A 112 -2.66 2.08 14.00
C ALA A 112 -1.62 2.82 13.14
N GLY A 113 -0.68 2.08 12.59
CA GLY A 113 0.32 2.61 11.67
C GLY A 113 0.48 1.72 10.44
N ILE A 114 0.36 2.33 9.25
CA ILE A 114 0.70 1.68 7.98
C ILE A 114 2.19 1.89 7.73
N LEU A 115 2.96 0.82 7.76
CA LEU A 115 4.39 0.86 7.45
C LEU A 115 4.58 1.01 5.94
N SER A 116 5.32 2.04 5.55
CA SER A 116 5.55 2.39 4.15
C SER A 116 6.97 2.93 3.94
N ALA A 117 7.40 3.05 2.69
CA ALA A 117 8.68 3.65 2.32
C ALA A 117 9.87 3.18 3.17
N TYR A 118 9.94 1.86 3.43
CA TYR A 118 11.07 1.26 4.13
C TYR A 118 12.36 1.37 3.30
N MET A 119 13.35 2.09 3.81
CA MET A 119 14.59 2.39 3.10
C MET A 119 15.79 2.26 4.05
N ALA A 120 16.87 1.67 3.52
CA ALA A 120 18.17 1.65 4.15
C ALA A 120 19.24 1.95 3.10
N ALA A 121 20.21 2.77 3.43
CA ALA A 121 21.38 3.00 2.59
C ALA A 121 22.26 1.75 2.64
N ASP A 122 22.71 1.32 1.44
CA ASP A 122 23.60 0.19 1.27
C ASP A 122 23.17 -1.05 2.11
N PRO A 123 21.98 -1.61 1.83
CA PRO A 123 21.39 -2.68 2.65
C PRO A 123 22.22 -3.97 2.64
N ASP A 124 23.02 -4.20 1.60
CA ASP A 124 23.87 -5.39 1.46
C ASP A 124 25.04 -5.36 2.46
N ASN A 125 25.63 -4.18 2.68
CA ASN A 125 26.73 -3.99 3.63
C ASN A 125 26.25 -3.60 5.03
N ASN A 126 25.00 -3.09 5.17
CA ASN A 126 24.43 -2.65 6.43
C ASN A 126 23.04 -3.25 6.71
N PRO A 127 22.90 -4.58 6.72
CA PRO A 127 21.58 -5.23 6.89
C PRO A 127 20.92 -4.92 8.24
N GLY A 128 21.70 -4.52 9.24
CA GLY A 128 21.20 -4.20 10.57
C GLY A 128 20.37 -2.92 10.66
N ILE A 129 20.53 -1.97 9.72
CA ILE A 129 19.71 -0.75 9.68
C ILE A 129 18.22 -1.11 9.57
N GLY A 130 17.90 -2.06 8.71
CA GLY A 130 16.54 -2.49 8.50
C GLY A 130 15.90 -3.11 9.76
N VAL A 131 16.61 -3.99 10.42
CA VAL A 131 16.15 -4.60 11.69
C VAL A 131 15.98 -3.53 12.77
N SER A 132 16.90 -2.58 12.84
CA SER A 132 16.83 -1.47 13.81
C SER A 132 15.61 -0.59 13.57
N LEU A 133 15.26 -0.28 12.31
CA LEU A 133 14.06 0.47 11.96
C LEU A 133 12.78 -0.29 12.37
N ILE A 134 12.66 -1.58 12.07
CA ILE A 134 11.51 -2.37 12.50
C ILE A 134 11.37 -2.38 14.02
N ARG A 135 12.47 -2.64 14.75
CA ARG A 135 12.45 -2.60 16.21
C ARG A 135 12.12 -1.22 16.76
N GLY A 136 12.67 -0.18 16.13
CA GLY A 136 12.40 1.20 16.52
C GLY A 136 10.92 1.55 16.37
N VAL A 137 10.26 1.13 15.30
CA VAL A 137 8.84 1.42 15.10
C VAL A 137 7.95 0.55 15.99
N THR A 138 8.30 -0.71 16.23
CA THR A 138 7.53 -1.59 17.13
C THR A 138 7.63 -1.20 18.61
N ALA A 139 8.65 -0.44 18.99
CA ALA A 139 8.78 0.11 20.34
C ALA A 139 7.96 1.41 20.55
N ARG A 140 7.30 1.92 19.52
CA ARG A 140 6.47 3.12 19.61
C ARG A 140 5.05 2.78 20.07
N ASP A 141 4.29 3.83 20.35
CA ASP A 141 2.98 3.73 21.00
C ASP A 141 1.86 3.40 19.98
N PHE A 142 1.99 2.24 19.30
CA PHE A 142 0.98 1.69 18.41
C PHE A 142 0.32 0.44 19.02
N ASP A 143 -1.00 0.35 18.85
CA ASP A 143 -1.77 -0.85 19.16
C ASP A 143 -1.75 -1.84 17.99
N LEU A 144 -1.58 -1.32 16.74
CA LEU A 144 -1.54 -2.13 15.51
C LEU A 144 -0.56 -1.54 14.49
N LEU A 145 0.34 -2.37 13.98
CA LEU A 145 1.21 -2.03 12.85
C LEU A 145 0.98 -3.02 11.71
N PHE A 146 0.82 -2.53 10.50
CA PHE A 146 0.64 -3.36 9.31
C PHE A 146 1.25 -2.73 8.05
N THR A 147 1.40 -3.52 7.01
CA THR A 147 1.82 -3.08 5.68
C THR A 147 1.10 -3.90 4.61
N ASP A 148 0.81 -3.30 3.48
CA ASP A 148 0.15 -3.89 2.32
C ASP A 148 1.08 -4.04 1.09
N THR A 149 2.29 -3.47 1.18
CA THR A 149 3.20 -3.34 0.02
C THR A 149 4.61 -3.87 0.29
N ALA A 150 4.75 -4.85 1.18
CA ALA A 150 6.05 -5.42 1.50
C ALA A 150 6.66 -6.19 0.31
N ASN A 151 7.89 -5.86 -0.08
CA ASN A 151 8.68 -6.66 -1.00
C ASN A 151 9.26 -7.90 -0.27
N ARG A 152 9.90 -8.81 -1.02
CA ARG A 152 10.43 -10.06 -0.45
C ARG A 152 11.39 -9.82 0.72
N THR A 153 12.33 -8.89 0.59
CA THR A 153 13.30 -8.56 1.65
C THR A 153 12.61 -8.01 2.89
N SER A 154 11.66 -7.06 2.70
CA SER A 154 10.87 -6.52 3.82
C SER A 154 10.03 -7.59 4.50
N LEU A 155 9.49 -8.54 3.73
CA LEU A 155 8.70 -9.66 4.23
C LEU A 155 9.56 -10.62 5.08
N ASP A 156 10.78 -10.93 4.64
CA ASP A 156 11.69 -11.81 5.38
C ASP A 156 12.14 -11.16 6.70
N ILE A 157 12.39 -9.84 6.71
CA ILE A 157 12.69 -9.08 7.93
C ILE A 157 11.46 -9.03 8.85
N ALA A 158 10.26 -8.80 8.30
CA ALA A 158 9.01 -8.79 9.06
C ALA A 158 8.77 -10.14 9.76
N ARG A 159 8.98 -11.26 9.05
CA ARG A 159 8.90 -12.60 9.65
C ARG A 159 9.91 -12.79 10.79
N ALA A 160 11.15 -12.38 10.58
CA ALA A 160 12.21 -12.46 11.60
C ALA A 160 11.90 -11.59 12.83
N THR A 161 11.09 -10.55 12.68
CA THR A 161 10.67 -9.63 13.75
C THR A 161 9.24 -9.92 14.26
N ARG A 162 8.71 -11.12 14.01
CA ARG A 162 7.43 -11.64 14.52
C ARG A 162 6.17 -10.97 13.95
N PHE A 163 6.24 -10.31 12.81
CA PHE A 163 5.03 -9.91 12.09
C PHE A 163 4.31 -11.13 11.53
N VAL A 164 3.00 -11.12 11.63
CA VAL A 164 2.12 -12.16 11.08
C VAL A 164 1.77 -11.81 9.64
N ILE A 165 1.91 -12.78 8.73
CA ILE A 165 1.45 -12.64 7.37
C ILE A 165 0.02 -13.14 7.30
N LEU A 166 -0.85 -12.36 6.65
CA LEU A 166 -2.24 -12.70 6.41
C LEU A 166 -2.40 -13.19 4.95
N PRO A 167 -2.33 -14.51 4.68
CA PRO A 167 -2.27 -15.03 3.30
C PRO A 167 -3.50 -14.63 2.47
N ALA A 168 -4.70 -14.68 3.05
CA ALA A 168 -5.94 -14.35 2.36
C ALA A 168 -5.99 -12.87 1.93
N GLN A 169 -5.47 -11.97 2.76
CA GLN A 169 -5.42 -10.53 2.49
C GLN A 169 -4.26 -10.15 1.56
N SER A 170 -3.30 -11.07 1.35
CA SER A 170 -2.15 -10.88 0.45
C SER A 170 -2.41 -11.34 -0.99
N LEU A 171 -3.63 -11.76 -1.31
CA LEU A 171 -4.01 -12.20 -2.65
C LEU A 171 -4.20 -11.01 -3.59
N GLU A 172 -3.51 -11.04 -4.73
CA GLU A 172 -3.76 -10.10 -5.81
C GLU A 172 -4.83 -10.68 -6.76
N TRP A 173 -5.83 -9.87 -7.07
CA TRP A 173 -6.90 -10.20 -7.99
C TRP A 173 -6.65 -9.56 -9.35
N VAL A 174 -6.69 -10.36 -10.40
CA VAL A 174 -6.56 -9.87 -11.76
C VAL A 174 -7.77 -10.30 -12.57
N LYS A 175 -8.55 -9.32 -13.06
CA LYS A 175 -9.66 -9.55 -13.98
C LYS A 175 -9.28 -9.07 -15.38
N ILE A 176 -9.24 -9.97 -16.33
CA ILE A 176 -8.85 -9.67 -17.71
C ILE A 176 -10.12 -9.42 -18.54
N HIS A 177 -10.35 -8.15 -18.90
CA HIS A 177 -11.50 -7.74 -19.73
C HIS A 177 -11.19 -7.75 -21.23
N ARG A 178 -9.90 -7.66 -21.59
CA ARG A 178 -9.41 -7.55 -22.97
C ARG A 178 -8.15 -8.40 -23.13
N PRO A 179 -8.24 -9.69 -23.41
CA PRO A 179 -7.08 -10.58 -23.40
C PRO A 179 -6.02 -10.17 -24.44
N ALA A 180 -6.42 -9.82 -25.67
CA ALA A 180 -5.47 -9.34 -26.69
C ALA A 180 -4.86 -8.00 -26.33
N GLY A 181 -5.64 -7.07 -25.78
CA GLY A 181 -5.16 -5.79 -25.25
C GLY A 181 -4.20 -5.96 -24.07
N THR A 182 -4.49 -6.91 -23.18
CA THR A 182 -3.61 -7.24 -22.05
C THR A 182 -2.27 -7.81 -22.54
N ALA A 183 -2.30 -8.75 -23.49
CA ALA A 183 -1.10 -9.29 -24.09
C ALA A 183 -0.27 -8.20 -24.80
N ALA A 184 -0.92 -7.33 -25.58
CA ALA A 184 -0.27 -6.21 -26.25
C ALA A 184 0.34 -5.21 -25.25
N TYR A 185 -0.31 -4.95 -24.12
CA TYR A 185 0.21 -4.08 -23.06
C TYR A 185 1.50 -4.64 -22.45
N PHE A 186 1.54 -5.93 -22.12
CA PHE A 186 2.75 -6.56 -21.57
C PHE A 186 3.86 -6.68 -22.60
N LEU A 187 3.52 -6.98 -23.85
CA LEU A 187 4.48 -6.99 -24.96
C LEU A 187 5.08 -5.59 -25.19
N GLY A 188 4.25 -4.56 -25.17
CA GLY A 188 4.68 -3.16 -25.32
C GLY A 188 5.59 -2.68 -24.19
N LYS A 189 5.46 -3.21 -22.96
CA LYS A 189 6.43 -2.94 -21.88
C LYS A 189 7.81 -3.53 -22.16
N ARG A 190 7.88 -4.69 -22.81
CA ARG A 190 9.15 -5.36 -23.15
C ARG A 190 9.74 -4.84 -24.46
N LEU A 191 8.90 -4.51 -25.44
CA LEU A 191 9.27 -4.09 -26.79
C LEU A 191 8.52 -2.80 -27.17
N PRO A 192 8.94 -1.62 -26.64
CA PRO A 192 8.22 -0.35 -26.82
C PRO A 192 8.01 0.05 -28.29
N ARG A 193 8.95 -0.34 -29.17
CA ARG A 193 8.86 -0.04 -30.61
C ARG A 193 7.69 -0.74 -31.31
N LEU A 194 7.26 -1.89 -30.80
CA LEU A 194 6.13 -2.65 -31.34
C LEU A 194 4.77 -2.20 -30.78
N ALA A 195 4.75 -1.50 -29.64
CA ALA A 195 3.52 -1.10 -28.96
C ALA A 195 2.56 -0.32 -29.88
N ARG A 196 3.09 0.57 -30.73
CA ARG A 196 2.29 1.38 -31.68
C ARG A 196 1.49 0.53 -32.68
N TRP A 197 1.97 -0.65 -33.03
CA TRP A 197 1.32 -1.55 -33.97
C TRP A 197 0.44 -2.58 -33.29
N THR A 198 0.89 -3.10 -32.16
CA THR A 198 0.19 -4.17 -31.42
C THR A 198 -1.11 -3.70 -30.77
N ILE A 199 -1.18 -2.44 -30.31
CA ILE A 199 -2.38 -1.90 -29.67
C ILE A 199 -3.59 -1.82 -30.61
N PRO A 200 -3.52 -1.26 -31.84
CA PRO A 200 -4.64 -1.25 -32.76
C PRO A 200 -5.11 -2.66 -33.14
N ILE A 201 -4.16 -3.56 -33.43
CA ILE A 201 -4.47 -4.95 -33.79
C ILE A 201 -5.18 -5.65 -32.62
N ALA A 202 -4.69 -5.48 -31.40
CA ALA A 202 -5.30 -6.06 -30.20
C ALA A 202 -6.75 -5.56 -29.98
N ARG A 203 -7.05 -4.29 -30.29
CA ARG A 203 -8.43 -3.76 -30.18
C ARG A 203 -9.40 -4.46 -31.14
N VAL A 204 -8.96 -4.73 -32.38
CA VAL A 204 -9.75 -5.47 -33.34
C VAL A 204 -9.94 -6.90 -32.87
N ALA A 205 -8.86 -7.55 -32.44
CA ALA A 205 -8.92 -8.91 -31.92
C ALA A 205 -9.85 -9.04 -30.71
N ASP A 206 -9.77 -8.11 -29.75
CA ASP A 206 -10.69 -8.09 -28.60
C ASP A 206 -12.16 -7.86 -29.02
N SER A 207 -12.40 -7.08 -30.06
CA SER A 207 -13.76 -6.84 -30.59
C SER A 207 -14.34 -8.10 -31.20
N VAL A 208 -13.52 -8.88 -31.91
CA VAL A 208 -13.91 -10.18 -32.48
C VAL A 208 -14.11 -11.21 -31.38
N LEU A 209 -13.13 -11.31 -30.43
CA LEU A 209 -13.19 -12.25 -29.31
C LEU A 209 -14.44 -12.07 -28.43
N ARG A 210 -14.87 -10.83 -28.19
CA ARG A 210 -16.10 -10.55 -27.44
C ARG A 210 -17.36 -11.13 -28.05
N ARG A 211 -17.35 -11.38 -29.35
CA ARG A 211 -18.49 -11.96 -30.08
C ARG A 211 -18.62 -13.47 -29.81
N PHE A 212 -17.50 -14.12 -29.46
CA PHE A 212 -17.41 -15.57 -29.24
C PHE A 212 -17.22 -15.96 -27.78
N LEU A 213 -16.61 -15.09 -26.99
CA LEU A 213 -16.29 -15.36 -25.61
C LEU A 213 -16.76 -14.20 -24.71
N PRO A 214 -17.63 -14.45 -23.73
CA PRO A 214 -18.11 -13.42 -22.81
C PRO A 214 -17.03 -13.08 -21.76
N PHE A 215 -16.02 -12.28 -22.13
CA PHE A 215 -14.98 -11.80 -21.22
C PHE A 215 -15.44 -10.67 -20.27
N GLY A 216 -16.70 -10.36 -20.23
CA GLY A 216 -17.27 -9.35 -19.35
C GLY A 216 -18.34 -9.95 -18.46
N SER A 217 -18.41 -9.54 -17.20
CA SER A 217 -19.63 -9.76 -16.44
C SER A 217 -20.77 -9.02 -17.14
N PRO A 218 -21.91 -9.68 -17.39
CA PRO A 218 -23.08 -8.96 -17.88
C PRO A 218 -23.37 -7.82 -16.89
N ARG A 219 -23.63 -6.63 -17.43
CA ARG A 219 -24.08 -5.53 -16.59
C ARG A 219 -25.44 -5.90 -16.03
N PRO A 220 -25.58 -6.01 -14.70
CA PRO A 220 -26.89 -6.29 -14.13
C PRO A 220 -27.85 -5.16 -14.52
N ASP A 221 -29.02 -5.52 -15.03
CA ASP A 221 -30.02 -4.53 -15.44
C ASP A 221 -30.44 -3.64 -14.29
N GLY A 222 -30.43 -2.34 -14.53
CA GLY A 222 -30.87 -1.34 -13.57
C GLY A 222 -29.86 -0.99 -12.48
N ILE A 223 -28.59 -1.43 -12.64
CA ILE A 223 -27.47 -0.99 -11.79
C ILE A 223 -26.77 0.17 -12.50
N VAL A 224 -26.57 1.27 -11.78
CA VAL A 224 -25.93 2.49 -12.29
C VAL A 224 -24.75 2.85 -11.39
N SER A 225 -23.61 3.12 -12.02
CA SER A 225 -22.43 3.67 -11.34
C SER A 225 -22.31 5.17 -11.69
N ARG A 226 -22.18 6.01 -10.68
CA ARG A 226 -22.04 7.46 -10.85
C ARG A 226 -20.89 8.03 -10.00
N PRO A 227 -20.24 9.12 -10.44
CA PRO A 227 -19.16 9.74 -9.70
C PRO A 227 -19.70 10.42 -8.43
N ILE A 228 -18.89 10.42 -7.38
CA ILE A 228 -19.11 11.14 -6.12
C ILE A 228 -17.81 11.82 -5.69
N THR A 229 -17.88 12.74 -4.73
CA THR A 229 -16.70 13.40 -4.16
C THR A 229 -16.00 12.53 -3.12
N ALA A 230 -14.77 12.91 -2.72
CA ALA A 230 -14.06 12.24 -1.62
C ALA A 230 -14.82 12.36 -0.30
N ALA A 231 -15.39 13.51 -0.01
CA ALA A 231 -16.20 13.75 1.18
C ALA A 231 -17.47 12.88 1.19
N ASP A 232 -18.19 12.82 0.04
CA ASP A 232 -19.37 11.96 -0.10
C ASP A 232 -19.01 10.48 0.05
N PHE A 233 -17.84 10.06 -0.44
CA PHE A 233 -17.36 8.69 -0.28
C PHE A 233 -17.14 8.35 1.19
N ALA A 234 -16.47 9.20 1.96
CA ALA A 234 -16.19 8.98 3.37
C ALA A 234 -17.49 8.81 4.18
N GLU A 235 -18.47 9.68 3.94
CA GLU A 235 -19.79 9.58 4.59
C GLU A 235 -20.55 8.33 4.13
N ALA A 236 -20.56 8.08 2.83
CA ALA A 236 -21.24 6.93 2.23
C ALA A 236 -20.64 5.57 2.63
N ALA A 237 -19.36 5.52 3.01
CA ALA A 237 -18.69 4.29 3.41
C ALA A 237 -19.11 3.77 4.79
N ARG A 238 -19.59 4.63 5.69
CA ARG A 238 -19.94 4.27 7.09
C ARG A 238 -20.83 3.03 7.20
N PRO A 239 -21.98 2.92 6.52
CA PRO A 239 -22.84 1.75 6.63
C PRO A 239 -22.19 0.47 6.09
N PHE A 240 -21.31 0.56 5.10
CA PHE A 240 -20.58 -0.59 4.58
C PHE A 240 -19.51 -1.05 5.56
N LEU A 241 -18.78 -0.12 6.16
CA LEU A 241 -17.75 -0.42 7.15
C LEU A 241 -18.31 -0.98 8.46
N ALA A 242 -19.59 -0.73 8.76
CA ALA A 242 -20.22 -1.29 9.94
C ALA A 242 -20.23 -2.84 9.98
N HIS A 243 -20.07 -3.49 8.83
CA HIS A 243 -20.02 -4.95 8.71
C HIS A 243 -18.64 -5.56 9.00
N TYR A 244 -17.59 -4.74 9.17
CA TYR A 244 -16.23 -5.20 9.47
C TYR A 244 -15.94 -5.05 10.96
N ASP A 245 -15.38 -6.10 11.55
CA ASP A 245 -14.96 -6.07 12.96
C ASP A 245 -13.83 -5.08 13.18
N LEU A 246 -12.80 -5.13 12.33
CA LEU A 246 -11.71 -4.18 12.30
C LEU A 246 -11.88 -3.24 11.09
N LYS A 247 -11.97 -1.95 11.33
CA LYS A 247 -12.21 -0.94 10.30
C LYS A 247 -11.47 0.36 10.59
N PRO A 248 -11.10 1.14 9.55
CA PRO A 248 -10.59 2.50 9.76
C PRO A 248 -11.69 3.38 10.35
N ASP A 249 -11.29 4.42 11.09
CA ASP A 249 -12.23 5.45 11.52
C ASP A 249 -12.80 6.14 10.28
N PRO A 250 -14.12 6.14 10.08
CA PRO A 250 -14.74 6.79 8.94
C PRO A 250 -14.43 8.29 8.82
N ALA A 251 -14.13 8.96 9.93
CA ALA A 251 -13.75 10.37 9.93
C ALA A 251 -12.41 10.64 9.20
N GLU A 252 -11.52 9.66 9.19
CA GLU A 252 -10.20 9.76 8.55
C GLU A 252 -10.21 9.38 7.06
N LEU A 253 -11.26 8.69 6.58
CA LEU A 253 -11.33 8.18 5.20
C LEU A 253 -11.22 9.26 4.15
N GLY A 254 -11.76 10.45 4.40
CA GLY A 254 -11.69 11.58 3.49
C GLY A 254 -10.24 11.92 3.14
N TRP A 255 -9.38 12.02 4.16
CA TRP A 255 -7.96 12.27 3.96
C TRP A 255 -7.28 11.20 3.10
N PHE A 256 -7.54 9.91 3.36
CA PHE A 256 -6.97 8.81 2.56
C PHE A 256 -7.39 8.88 1.09
N VAL A 257 -8.65 9.21 0.83
CA VAL A 257 -9.17 9.35 -0.53
C VAL A 257 -8.56 10.56 -1.24
N GLU A 258 -8.37 11.68 -0.53
CA GLU A 258 -7.69 12.88 -1.04
C GLU A 258 -6.22 12.57 -1.38
N GLN A 259 -5.49 11.90 -0.47
CA GLN A 259 -4.11 11.47 -0.72
C GLN A 259 -4.00 10.53 -1.94
N ALA A 260 -4.95 9.60 -2.08
CA ALA A 260 -5.03 8.75 -3.27
C ALA A 260 -5.24 9.60 -4.54
N GLY A 261 -6.01 10.68 -4.48
CA GLY A 261 -6.22 11.61 -5.58
C GLY A 261 -4.97 12.31 -6.09
N LEU A 262 -3.97 12.50 -5.24
CA LEU A 262 -2.68 13.11 -5.60
C LEU A 262 -1.79 12.16 -6.43
N GLN A 263 -2.07 10.86 -6.44
CA GLN A 263 -1.28 9.87 -7.15
C GLN A 263 -1.61 9.86 -8.64
N THR A 264 -0.62 10.20 -9.49
CA THR A 264 -0.80 10.26 -10.96
C THR A 264 -0.24 9.06 -11.70
N LYS A 265 0.58 8.23 -11.04
CA LYS A 265 1.30 7.11 -11.68
C LYS A 265 0.37 6.08 -12.32
N TYR A 266 -0.80 5.84 -11.73
CA TYR A 266 -1.73 4.79 -12.18
C TYR A 266 -2.90 5.31 -13.01
N GLY A 267 -2.98 6.62 -13.24
CA GLY A 267 -4.08 7.31 -13.95
C GLY A 267 -4.95 8.11 -12.98
N PRO A 268 -6.03 8.74 -13.46
CA PRO A 268 -6.93 9.50 -12.62
C PRO A 268 -7.69 8.59 -11.66
N LEU A 269 -7.86 9.05 -10.41
CA LEU A 269 -8.70 8.39 -9.43
C LEU A 269 -10.16 8.53 -9.83
N GLN A 270 -10.88 7.42 -9.85
CA GLN A 270 -12.32 7.34 -10.01
C GLN A 270 -12.93 7.02 -8.65
N ILE A 271 -13.77 7.90 -8.15
CA ILE A 271 -14.53 7.75 -6.90
C ILE A 271 -15.98 7.57 -7.30
N ARG A 272 -16.56 6.40 -7.01
CA ARG A 272 -17.87 6.08 -7.56
C ARG A 272 -18.75 5.37 -6.55
N GLU A 273 -20.06 5.64 -6.64
CA GLU A 273 -21.09 4.85 -5.99
C GLU A 273 -21.84 3.99 -7.02
N VAL A 274 -22.37 2.89 -6.54
CA VAL A 274 -23.22 1.96 -7.28
C VAL A 274 -24.61 1.98 -6.67
N VAL A 275 -25.61 2.27 -7.49
CA VAL A 275 -27.01 2.34 -7.07
C VAL A 275 -27.87 1.36 -7.87
N ASP A 276 -28.92 0.83 -7.24
CA ASP A 276 -29.91 -0.03 -7.87
C ASP A 276 -31.02 0.78 -8.60
N ARG A 277 -32.00 0.06 -9.16
CA ARG A 277 -33.12 0.64 -9.92
C ARG A 277 -33.97 1.66 -9.14
N ILE A 278 -34.02 1.51 -7.83
CA ILE A 278 -34.79 2.42 -6.96
C ILE A 278 -33.93 3.52 -6.35
N GLY A 279 -32.67 3.65 -6.81
CA GLY A 279 -31.73 4.67 -6.33
C GLY A 279 -31.06 4.35 -5.00
N ARG A 280 -31.22 3.13 -4.45
CA ARG A 280 -30.57 2.71 -3.23
C ARG A 280 -29.09 2.43 -3.50
N ARG A 281 -28.20 2.98 -2.68
CA ARG A 281 -26.76 2.70 -2.74
C ARG A 281 -26.48 1.27 -2.28
N ILE A 282 -25.85 0.48 -3.16
CA ILE A 282 -25.51 -0.93 -2.93
C ILE A 282 -24.01 -1.18 -2.89
N GLY A 283 -23.20 -0.21 -3.28
CA GLY A 283 -21.76 -0.31 -3.23
C GLY A 283 -21.03 1.00 -3.50
N LEU A 284 -19.75 0.98 -3.22
CA LEU A 284 -18.80 2.06 -3.48
C LEU A 284 -17.51 1.47 -4.02
N TYR A 285 -16.80 2.19 -4.88
CA TYR A 285 -15.47 1.80 -5.27
C TYR A 285 -14.54 2.97 -5.59
N LEU A 286 -13.26 2.73 -5.32
CA LEU A 286 -12.14 3.59 -5.68
C LEU A 286 -11.25 2.80 -6.63
N LEU A 287 -10.93 3.38 -7.78
CA LEU A 287 -9.97 2.78 -8.70
C LEU A 287 -9.19 3.84 -9.47
N TYR A 288 -7.95 3.55 -9.80
CA TYR A 288 -7.22 4.28 -10.83
C TYR A 288 -7.51 3.65 -12.18
N ALA A 289 -7.84 4.45 -13.16
CA ALA A 289 -8.11 3.97 -14.52
C ALA A 289 -7.34 4.79 -15.54
N ARG A 290 -6.63 4.09 -16.42
CA ARG A 290 -6.09 4.66 -17.66
C ARG A 290 -6.88 4.15 -18.84
N ARG A 291 -7.15 5.04 -19.78
CA ARG A 291 -7.74 4.63 -21.04
C ARG A 291 -6.80 3.63 -21.73
N ASP A 292 -7.35 2.49 -22.14
CA ASP A 292 -6.62 1.38 -22.79
C ASP A 292 -5.45 0.81 -21.97
N GLY A 293 -5.52 0.90 -20.65
CA GLY A 293 -4.52 0.42 -19.71
C GLY A 293 -5.07 -0.51 -18.64
N VAL A 294 -4.28 -0.67 -17.59
CA VAL A 294 -4.68 -1.41 -16.39
C VAL A 294 -5.42 -0.48 -15.45
N ALA A 295 -6.56 -0.92 -14.92
CA ALA A 295 -7.21 -0.30 -13.79
C ALA A 295 -6.72 -0.96 -12.49
N TYR A 296 -6.52 -0.15 -11.46
CA TYR A 296 -6.11 -0.62 -10.13
C TYR A 296 -7.23 -0.29 -9.15
N ALA A 297 -7.93 -1.31 -8.67
CA ALA A 297 -8.91 -1.15 -7.60
C ALA A 297 -8.15 -0.90 -6.29
N LEU A 298 -8.50 0.19 -5.59
CA LEU A 298 -7.97 0.52 -4.27
C LEU A 298 -8.90 0.00 -3.18
N GLN A 299 -10.20 0.21 -3.38
CA GLN A 299 -11.23 -0.17 -2.44
C GLN A 299 -12.50 -0.54 -3.17
N ILE A 300 -13.15 -1.60 -2.75
CA ILE A 300 -14.48 -1.99 -3.17
C ILE A 300 -15.27 -2.29 -1.89
N LEU A 301 -16.38 -1.61 -1.71
CA LEU A 301 -17.32 -1.82 -0.61
C LEU A 301 -18.66 -2.21 -1.20
N ALA A 302 -19.26 -3.27 -0.70
CA ALA A 302 -20.58 -3.74 -1.11
C ALA A 302 -21.44 -4.06 0.10
N LEU A 303 -22.76 -3.98 -0.05
CA LEU A 303 -23.66 -4.54 0.94
C LEU A 303 -23.55 -6.07 0.94
N PRO A 304 -23.70 -6.74 2.09
CA PRO A 304 -23.75 -8.20 2.18
C PRO A 304 -24.73 -8.79 1.14
N ASN A 305 -24.30 -9.83 0.45
CA ASN A 305 -25.04 -10.51 -0.64
C ASN A 305 -25.32 -9.61 -1.87
N ARG A 306 -24.55 -8.55 -2.07
CA ARG A 306 -24.61 -7.67 -3.24
C ARG A 306 -23.23 -7.48 -3.90
N GLU A 307 -22.23 -8.24 -3.48
CA GLU A 307 -20.84 -8.11 -3.93
C GLU A 307 -20.73 -8.31 -5.45
N GLU A 308 -21.46 -9.28 -6.01
CA GLU A 308 -21.46 -9.58 -7.45
C GLU A 308 -22.01 -8.43 -8.32
N LEU A 309 -22.80 -7.52 -7.73
CA LEU A 309 -23.37 -6.38 -8.43
C LEU A 309 -22.41 -5.19 -8.48
N VAL A 310 -21.36 -5.19 -7.65
CA VAL A 310 -20.40 -4.08 -7.53
C VAL A 310 -19.08 -4.42 -8.22
N VAL A 311 -18.68 -5.66 -8.29
CA VAL A 311 -17.45 -6.18 -8.91
C VAL A 311 -17.69 -6.62 -10.36
#